data_640baa33c459039ec4a1ad8211596fc6
#
_entry.id   640baa33c459039ec4a1ad8211596fc6
#
_cell.length_a   1.000
_cell.length_b   1.000
_cell.length_c   1.000
_cell.angle_alpha   90.00
_cell.angle_beta   90.00
_cell.angle_gamma   90.00
#
_symmetry.space_group_name_H-M   'P 1'
#
loop_
_entity.id
_entity.type
_entity.pdbx_description
1 polymer ?
#
loop_
_entity_poly.entity_id
_entity_poly.type
_entity_poly.pdbx_seq_one_letter_code
_entity_poly.pdbx_strand_id
1 'polypeptide(L)'
;VRHLRGTVGGAPVTHLLSNGSYSVMLTGTGAGYSHWGDLAVTRWREDATRDNWGSFVRLRDVQTGMVWSPGGYPHGAVPEYQDVSFAEDHAEFVRHDGTLTTTMDVLVSGEDDSEVRRVSLTNAGRKPRTIELTSYAELVLTSPATDAAHPAFAKMFVETEYLAEFGAIVATRRRRSPAEPEIWAAHFTVSEGE
;
A
#
# COMPACT_ATOMS: atom_id res chain seq x y z
N VAL A 1 3.08 20.47 6.07
CA VAL A 1 2.51 19.68 4.95
C VAL A 1 3.30 20.00 3.70
N ARG A 2 3.70 18.99 2.96
CA ARG A 2 4.40 19.09 1.67
C ARG A 2 3.46 18.62 0.56
N HIS A 3 3.18 19.48 -0.42
CA HIS A 3 2.32 19.15 -1.56
C HIS A 3 3.15 18.83 -2.81
N LEU A 4 2.75 17.79 -3.52
CA LEU A 4 3.33 17.34 -4.79
C LEU A 4 2.22 17.41 -5.84
N ARG A 5 2.26 18.44 -6.70
CA ARG A 5 1.25 18.64 -7.75
C ARG A 5 1.72 18.13 -9.10
N GLY A 6 0.80 17.51 -9.84
CA GLY A 6 1.04 17.01 -11.19
C GLY A 6 1.57 15.59 -11.22
N THR A 7 1.77 15.04 -12.42
CA THR A 7 2.38 13.73 -12.60
C THR A 7 3.78 13.74 -12.01
N VAL A 8 4.01 12.87 -11.04
CA VAL A 8 5.30 12.74 -10.36
C VAL A 8 6.30 12.15 -11.36
N GLY A 9 6.84 13.01 -12.20
CA GLY A 9 7.95 12.69 -13.10
C GLY A 9 9.22 13.36 -12.55
N GLY A 10 10.22 12.58 -12.19
CA GLY A 10 11.46 13.08 -11.60
C GLY A 10 12.01 12.13 -10.52
N ALA A 11 12.94 12.62 -9.72
CA ALA A 11 13.47 11.86 -8.59
C ALA A 11 12.33 11.49 -7.63
N PRO A 12 12.26 10.24 -7.13
CA PRO A 12 11.24 9.81 -6.19
C PRO A 12 11.22 10.70 -4.95
N VAL A 13 10.08 11.31 -4.66
CA VAL A 13 9.88 12.04 -3.41
C VAL A 13 9.30 11.05 -2.42
N THR A 14 9.97 10.87 -1.29
CA THR A 14 9.58 9.92 -0.27
C THR A 14 9.08 10.61 0.99
N HIS A 15 8.26 9.90 1.75
CA HIS A 15 7.75 10.28 3.05
C HIS A 15 7.77 9.08 3.99
N LEU A 16 8.09 9.31 5.26
CA LEU A 16 8.13 8.28 6.29
C LEU A 16 7.09 8.60 7.37
N LEU A 17 6.22 7.63 7.64
CA LEU A 17 5.30 7.62 8.77
C LEU A 17 5.79 6.56 9.76
N SER A 18 5.78 6.85 11.08
CA SER A 18 6.24 5.90 12.08
C SER A 18 5.67 6.21 13.46
N ASN A 19 5.44 5.17 14.25
CA ASN A 19 5.14 5.25 15.68
C ASN A 19 6.34 4.87 16.57
N GLY A 20 7.51 4.62 15.95
CA GLY A 20 8.74 4.21 16.64
C GLY A 20 9.05 2.72 16.53
N SER A 21 8.06 1.84 16.44
CA SER A 21 8.23 0.39 16.22
C SER A 21 7.81 -0.05 14.83
N TYR A 22 6.73 0.52 14.31
CA TYR A 22 6.24 0.29 12.95
C TYR A 22 6.46 1.52 12.08
N SER A 23 6.90 1.32 10.86
CA SER A 23 7.14 2.41 9.92
C SER A 23 6.69 2.07 8.50
N VAL A 24 6.19 3.09 7.81
CA VAL A 24 5.75 3.03 6.41
C VAL A 24 6.46 4.12 5.63
N MET A 25 7.26 3.74 4.64
CA MET A 25 7.81 4.67 3.67
C MET A 25 6.92 4.67 2.43
N LEU A 26 6.56 5.84 1.97
CA LEU A 26 5.75 6.06 0.78
C LEU A 26 6.47 6.95 -0.22
N THR A 27 6.31 6.65 -1.50
CA THR A 27 6.68 7.55 -2.59
C THR A 27 5.49 8.40 -3.03
N GLY A 28 5.73 9.45 -3.81
CA GLY A 28 4.67 10.29 -4.38
C GLY A 28 3.72 9.55 -5.33
N THR A 29 4.04 8.32 -5.73
CA THR A 29 3.16 7.45 -6.54
C THR A 29 2.36 6.46 -5.71
N GLY A 30 2.56 6.44 -4.38
CA GLY A 30 1.91 5.52 -3.46
C GLY A 30 2.60 4.16 -3.30
N ALA A 31 3.74 3.94 -3.98
CA ALA A 31 4.61 2.81 -3.73
C ALA A 31 5.33 2.96 -2.39
N GLY A 32 5.94 1.89 -1.90
CA GLY A 32 6.71 1.96 -0.67
C GLY A 32 6.80 0.63 0.06
N TYR A 33 7.22 0.68 1.30
CA TYR A 33 7.38 -0.48 2.17
C TYR A 33 6.87 -0.23 3.58
N SER A 34 6.63 -1.33 4.29
CA SER A 34 6.34 -1.34 5.71
C SER A 34 7.41 -2.14 6.44
N HIS A 35 7.88 -1.64 7.58
CA HIS A 35 8.85 -2.28 8.46
C HIS A 35 8.30 -2.38 9.88
N TRP A 36 8.68 -3.43 10.58
CA TRP A 36 8.50 -3.61 12.01
C TRP A 36 9.86 -3.81 12.68
N GLY A 37 10.32 -2.78 13.40
CA GLY A 37 11.70 -2.74 13.84
C GLY A 37 12.67 -2.92 12.68
N ASP A 38 13.58 -3.89 12.79
CA ASP A 38 14.57 -4.23 11.76
C ASP A 38 14.07 -5.21 10.69
N LEU A 39 12.80 -5.61 10.76
CA LEU A 39 12.20 -6.57 9.83
C LEU A 39 11.40 -5.86 8.75
N ALA A 40 11.63 -6.21 7.50
CA ALA A 40 10.76 -5.83 6.40
C ALA A 40 9.46 -6.64 6.49
N VAL A 41 8.33 -5.95 6.58
CA VAL A 41 7.00 -6.56 6.48
C VAL A 41 6.65 -6.75 5.02
N THR A 42 6.86 -5.70 4.21
CA THR A 42 6.61 -5.74 2.76
C THR A 42 7.88 -5.42 1.98
N ARG A 43 7.93 -5.90 0.73
CA ARG A 43 9.05 -5.68 -0.17
C ARG A 43 8.91 -4.37 -0.93
N TRP A 44 10.00 -3.63 -0.98
CA TRP A 44 10.19 -2.52 -1.90
C TRP A 44 11.63 -2.51 -2.42
N ARG A 45 11.82 -2.03 -3.62
CA ARG A 45 13.15 -1.82 -4.21
C ARG A 45 13.20 -0.46 -4.84
N GLU A 46 14.28 0.22 -4.61
CA GLU A 46 14.57 1.45 -5.31
C GLU A 46 14.86 1.14 -6.78
N ASP A 47 14.07 1.74 -7.65
CA ASP A 47 14.28 1.73 -9.08
C ASP A 47 13.99 3.13 -9.62
N ALA A 48 15.04 3.83 -10.07
CA ALA A 48 14.91 5.19 -10.59
C ALA A 48 14.06 5.28 -11.88
N THR A 49 13.79 4.15 -12.52
CA THR A 49 13.01 4.08 -13.77
C THR A 49 11.57 3.62 -13.55
N ARG A 50 11.29 2.98 -12.42
CA ARG A 50 9.99 2.38 -12.11
C ARG A 50 9.72 2.49 -10.62
N ASP A 51 8.56 3.00 -10.27
CA ASP A 51 8.09 3.05 -8.88
C ASP A 51 6.90 2.11 -8.70
N ASN A 52 7.10 0.83 -8.99
CA ASN A 52 6.07 -0.20 -9.04
C ASN A 52 6.26 -1.33 -8.01
N TRP A 53 7.09 -1.10 -7.01
CA TRP A 53 7.30 -2.02 -5.90
C TRP A 53 6.51 -1.59 -4.66
N GLY A 54 6.10 -2.55 -3.86
CA GLY A 54 5.50 -2.31 -2.55
C GLY A 54 4.04 -2.73 -2.45
N SER A 55 3.32 -2.03 -1.61
CA SER A 55 1.90 -2.29 -1.34
C SER A 55 1.03 -1.34 -2.16
N PHE A 56 0.01 -1.86 -2.82
CA PHE A 56 -0.84 -1.09 -3.71
C PHE A 56 -2.32 -1.34 -3.44
N VAL A 57 -3.12 -0.32 -3.69
CA VAL A 57 -4.56 -0.43 -3.85
C VAL A 57 -4.89 -0.24 -5.32
N ARG A 58 -5.59 -1.19 -5.89
CA ARG A 58 -6.06 -1.20 -7.26
C ARG A 58 -7.58 -1.11 -7.28
N LEU A 59 -8.10 -0.23 -8.11
CA LEU A 59 -9.52 -0.01 -8.33
C LEU A 59 -9.89 -0.37 -9.77
N ARG A 60 -11.07 -0.93 -9.95
CA ARG A 60 -11.62 -1.28 -11.26
C ARG A 60 -13.09 -0.90 -11.34
N ASP A 61 -13.45 -0.08 -12.29
CA ASP A 61 -14.85 0.15 -12.66
C ASP A 61 -15.35 -1.05 -13.47
N VAL A 62 -16.32 -1.76 -12.92
CA VAL A 62 -16.87 -3.00 -13.54
C VAL A 62 -17.56 -2.72 -14.86
N GLN A 63 -18.22 -1.56 -14.98
CA GLN A 63 -19.00 -1.21 -16.19
C GLN A 63 -18.10 -0.79 -17.36
N THR A 64 -17.03 -0.06 -17.10
CA THR A 64 -16.13 0.47 -18.14
C THR A 64 -14.87 -0.37 -18.35
N GLY A 65 -14.52 -1.20 -17.38
CA GLY A 65 -13.25 -1.94 -17.34
C GLY A 65 -12.03 -1.07 -17.02
N MET A 66 -12.23 0.23 -16.74
CA MET A 66 -11.13 1.12 -16.35
C MET A 66 -10.48 0.65 -15.06
N VAL A 67 -9.14 0.65 -15.03
CA VAL A 67 -8.34 0.28 -13.87
C VAL A 67 -7.42 1.42 -13.50
N TRP A 68 -7.34 1.74 -12.20
CA TRP A 68 -6.45 2.78 -11.68
C TRP A 68 -5.97 2.45 -10.25
N SER A 69 -5.02 3.23 -9.77
CA SER A 69 -4.60 3.27 -8.38
C SER A 69 -4.66 4.71 -7.85
N PRO A 70 -4.96 4.94 -6.57
CA PRO A 70 -5.05 6.28 -6.01
C PRO A 70 -3.76 7.08 -6.18
N GLY A 71 -2.60 6.45 -6.01
CA GLY A 71 -1.29 7.07 -6.17
C GLY A 71 -0.77 7.14 -7.61
N GLY A 72 -1.42 6.50 -8.58
CA GLY A 72 -1.01 6.50 -9.99
C GLY A 72 -0.25 5.26 -10.45
N TYR A 73 0.41 4.52 -9.58
CA TYR A 73 1.08 3.25 -9.89
C TYR A 73 0.43 2.08 -9.14
N PRO A 74 0.50 0.86 -9.65
CA PRO A 74 1.17 0.37 -10.87
C PRO A 74 0.34 0.54 -12.16
N HIS A 75 -0.85 1.10 -12.13
CA HIS A 75 -1.73 1.25 -13.28
C HIS A 75 -1.95 2.73 -13.60
N GLY A 76 -1.46 3.12 -14.75
CA GLY A 76 -1.28 4.47 -15.15
C GLY A 76 -2.20 4.96 -16.27
N ALA A 77 -3.53 4.87 -16.12
CA ALA A 77 -4.33 5.87 -16.83
C ALA A 77 -3.95 7.24 -16.26
N VAL A 78 -3.55 8.16 -17.12
CA VAL A 78 -3.21 9.52 -16.68
C VAL A 78 -4.47 10.16 -16.13
N PRO A 79 -4.51 10.58 -14.86
CA PRO A 79 -5.67 11.24 -14.29
C PRO A 79 -5.85 12.65 -14.86
N GLU A 80 -7.07 13.20 -14.81
CA GLU A 80 -7.31 14.60 -15.12
C GLU A 80 -6.64 15.52 -14.10
N TYR A 81 -6.62 15.08 -12.85
CA TYR A 81 -5.96 15.78 -11.75
C TYR A 81 -5.41 14.79 -10.74
N GLN A 82 -4.23 15.09 -10.21
CA GLN A 82 -3.63 14.36 -9.11
C GLN A 82 -2.91 15.33 -8.18
N ASP A 83 -3.12 15.15 -6.89
CA ASP A 83 -2.41 15.83 -5.82
C ASP A 83 -1.98 14.83 -4.76
N VAL A 84 -0.81 15.04 -4.18
CA VAL A 84 -0.30 14.22 -3.09
C VAL A 84 0.16 15.17 -1.99
N SER A 85 -0.32 14.96 -0.79
CA SER A 85 0.11 15.72 0.37
C SER A 85 0.72 14.80 1.42
N PHE A 86 1.88 15.22 1.93
CA PHE A 86 2.59 14.57 3.01
C PHE A 86 2.54 15.46 4.26
N ALA A 87 1.79 15.03 5.25
CA ALA A 87 1.70 15.62 6.57
C ALA A 87 2.55 14.82 7.57
N GLU A 88 2.67 15.29 8.79
CA GLU A 88 3.48 14.66 9.82
C GLU A 88 2.90 13.31 10.26
N ASP A 89 1.58 13.18 10.25
CA ASP A 89 0.80 12.05 10.76
C ASP A 89 0.14 11.19 9.67
N HIS A 90 0.07 11.68 8.42
CA HIS A 90 -0.54 10.95 7.32
C HIS A 90 0.00 11.35 5.95
N ALA A 91 -0.28 10.51 4.95
CA ALA A 91 -0.11 10.82 3.54
C ALA A 91 -1.47 10.74 2.84
N GLU A 92 -1.82 11.76 2.05
CA GLU A 92 -3.05 11.81 1.29
C GLU A 92 -2.76 11.82 -0.22
N PHE A 93 -3.50 11.01 -0.96
CA PHE A 93 -3.47 10.94 -2.42
C PHE A 93 -4.86 11.26 -2.94
N VAL A 94 -4.98 12.29 -3.75
CA VAL A 94 -6.25 12.70 -4.37
C VAL A 94 -6.14 12.57 -5.88
N ARG A 95 -7.13 11.94 -6.49
CA ARG A 95 -7.20 11.71 -7.92
C ARG A 95 -8.60 11.98 -8.46
N HIS A 96 -8.68 12.67 -9.61
CA HIS A 96 -9.92 12.90 -10.34
C HIS A 96 -9.87 12.25 -11.72
N ASP A 97 -10.92 11.50 -12.04
CA ASP A 97 -11.16 10.87 -13.35
C ASP A 97 -12.61 11.17 -13.78
N GLY A 98 -12.81 12.26 -14.49
CA GLY A 98 -14.13 12.74 -14.87
C GLY A 98 -15.00 13.07 -13.64
N THR A 99 -16.09 12.31 -13.45
CA THR A 99 -17.00 12.51 -12.31
C THR A 99 -16.61 11.72 -11.06
N LEU A 100 -15.54 10.94 -11.13
CA LEU A 100 -15.09 10.11 -10.02
C LEU A 100 -13.89 10.76 -9.33
N THR A 101 -14.01 10.94 -8.02
CA THR A 101 -12.89 11.33 -7.15
C THR A 101 -12.49 10.13 -6.30
N THR A 102 -11.21 9.82 -6.29
CA THR A 102 -10.61 8.82 -5.43
C THR A 102 -9.67 9.51 -4.48
N THR A 103 -9.85 9.29 -3.18
CA THR A 103 -8.91 9.74 -2.13
C THR A 103 -8.39 8.53 -1.39
N MET A 104 -7.10 8.49 -1.11
CA MET A 104 -6.48 7.49 -0.23
C MET A 104 -5.66 8.19 0.84
N ASP A 105 -6.03 7.96 2.09
CA ASP A 105 -5.25 8.35 3.26
C ASP A 105 -4.44 7.15 3.74
N VAL A 106 -3.17 7.36 4.05
CA VAL A 106 -2.29 6.37 4.66
C VAL A 106 -1.78 6.92 5.98
N LEU A 107 -1.95 6.14 7.04
CA LEU A 107 -1.48 6.48 8.37
C LEU A 107 -0.92 5.25 9.09
N VAL A 108 -0.06 5.47 10.05
CA VAL A 108 0.44 4.47 11.00
C VAL A 108 -0.29 4.67 12.33
N SER A 109 -0.78 3.58 12.93
CA SER A 109 -1.40 3.64 14.26
C SER A 109 -0.40 4.12 15.31
N GLY A 110 -0.84 4.99 16.20
CA GLY A 110 -0.01 5.45 17.32
C GLY A 110 0.10 4.43 18.47
N GLU A 111 -0.78 3.45 18.50
CA GLU A 111 -0.88 2.47 19.59
C GLU A 111 -0.48 1.06 19.17
N ASP A 112 -0.70 0.71 17.90
CA ASP A 112 -0.46 -0.64 17.36
C ASP A 112 0.56 -0.63 16.24
N ASP A 113 1.24 -1.76 16.04
CA ASP A 113 2.15 -1.99 14.90
C ASP A 113 1.36 -2.25 13.62
N SER A 114 0.65 -1.23 13.15
CA SER A 114 -0.27 -1.32 12.01
C SER A 114 -0.31 -0.06 11.16
N GLU A 115 -0.71 -0.24 9.90
CA GLU A 115 -1.03 0.84 8.98
C GLU A 115 -2.48 0.76 8.50
N VAL A 116 -3.09 1.89 8.25
CA VAL A 116 -4.42 1.99 7.65
C VAL A 116 -4.30 2.71 6.31
N ARG A 117 -4.94 2.16 5.28
CA ARG A 117 -5.12 2.77 3.97
C ARG A 117 -6.61 2.95 3.73
N ARG A 118 -7.11 4.14 4.02
CA ARG A 118 -8.51 4.50 3.85
C ARG A 118 -8.73 5.00 2.43
N VAL A 119 -9.53 4.27 1.65
CA VAL A 119 -9.88 4.66 0.28
C VAL A 119 -11.32 5.18 0.28
N SER A 120 -11.51 6.43 -0.15
CA SER A 120 -12.81 7.07 -0.29
C SER A 120 -13.10 7.30 -1.77
N LEU A 121 -14.33 6.98 -2.20
CA LEU A 121 -14.80 7.16 -3.57
C LEU A 121 -16.01 8.09 -3.58
N THR A 122 -15.94 9.15 -4.38
CA THR A 122 -17.05 10.07 -4.59
C THR A 122 -17.41 10.08 -6.08
N ASN A 123 -18.66 9.73 -6.38
CA ASN A 123 -19.19 9.79 -7.74
C ASN A 123 -20.15 10.98 -7.89
N ALA A 124 -19.69 12.05 -8.52
CA ALA A 124 -20.51 13.23 -8.82
C ALA A 124 -21.40 13.04 -10.08
N GLY A 125 -21.31 11.88 -10.74
CA GLY A 125 -22.11 11.53 -11.91
C GLY A 125 -23.53 11.09 -11.55
N ARG A 126 -24.40 11.05 -12.57
CA ARG A 126 -25.81 10.65 -12.38
C ARG A 126 -26.01 9.13 -12.42
N LYS A 127 -25.03 8.37 -12.89
CA LYS A 127 -25.12 6.91 -13.01
C LYS A 127 -24.39 6.25 -11.86
N PRO A 128 -24.99 5.23 -11.21
CA PRO A 128 -24.27 4.44 -10.22
C PRO A 128 -23.10 3.70 -10.87
N ARG A 129 -22.04 3.48 -10.10
CA ARG A 129 -20.87 2.71 -10.54
C ARG A 129 -20.61 1.59 -9.55
N THR A 130 -20.15 0.47 -10.05
CA THR A 130 -19.66 -0.65 -9.24
C THR A 130 -18.15 -0.67 -9.34
N ILE A 131 -17.49 -0.46 -8.23
CA ILE A 131 -16.03 -0.42 -8.14
C ILE A 131 -15.54 -1.61 -7.36
N GLU A 132 -14.66 -2.39 -7.97
CA GLU A 132 -13.89 -3.44 -7.29
C GLU A 132 -12.61 -2.84 -6.71
N LEU A 133 -12.34 -3.11 -5.44
CA LEU A 133 -11.09 -2.75 -4.79
C LEU A 133 -10.27 -4.02 -4.54
N THR A 134 -9.01 -4.00 -4.93
CA THR A 134 -8.03 -5.04 -4.63
C THR A 134 -6.85 -4.42 -3.92
N SER A 135 -6.56 -4.86 -2.73
CA SER A 135 -5.33 -4.55 -2.01
C SER A 135 -4.28 -5.63 -2.27
N TYR A 136 -3.05 -5.21 -2.47
CA TYR A 136 -1.91 -6.08 -2.77
C TYR A 136 -0.71 -5.68 -1.95
N ALA A 137 -0.03 -6.67 -1.39
CA ALA A 137 1.27 -6.51 -0.74
C ALA A 137 2.14 -7.74 -1.00
N GLU A 138 3.44 -7.52 -1.18
CA GLU A 138 4.42 -8.60 -1.27
C GLU A 138 5.11 -8.75 0.08
N LEU A 139 4.76 -9.80 0.83
CA LEU A 139 5.27 -10.02 2.18
C LEU A 139 6.69 -10.58 2.17
N VAL A 140 7.49 -10.14 3.13
CA VAL A 140 8.89 -10.55 3.34
C VAL A 140 9.07 -11.19 4.71
N LEU A 141 8.66 -10.52 5.77
CA LEU A 141 8.71 -10.97 7.17
C LEU A 141 10.11 -11.45 7.59
N THR A 142 11.15 -10.76 7.13
CA THR A 142 12.55 -11.00 7.49
C THR A 142 13.38 -9.74 7.32
N SER A 143 14.68 -9.79 7.65
CA SER A 143 15.54 -8.62 7.47
C SER A 143 15.66 -8.25 5.97
N PRO A 144 15.73 -6.95 5.63
CA PRO A 144 15.92 -6.49 4.25
C PRO A 144 17.15 -7.11 3.58
N ALA A 145 18.22 -7.31 4.33
CA ALA A 145 19.46 -7.93 3.82
C ALA A 145 19.24 -9.38 3.40
N THR A 146 18.47 -10.16 4.17
CA THR A 146 18.13 -11.55 3.83
C THR A 146 17.27 -11.60 2.57
N ASP A 147 16.29 -10.70 2.44
CA ASP A 147 15.45 -10.64 1.25
C ASP A 147 16.25 -10.21 0.01
N ALA A 148 17.10 -9.20 0.13
CA ALA A 148 17.91 -8.70 -0.96
C ALA A 148 18.91 -9.76 -1.50
N ALA A 149 19.48 -10.57 -0.61
CA ALA A 149 20.43 -11.61 -0.99
C ALA A 149 19.79 -12.71 -1.86
N HIS A 150 18.59 -13.19 -1.48
CA HIS A 150 17.91 -14.31 -2.17
C HIS A 150 16.38 -14.16 -2.14
N PRO A 151 15.79 -13.23 -2.92
CA PRO A 151 14.36 -12.88 -2.82
C PRO A 151 13.43 -14.07 -3.09
N ALA A 152 13.73 -14.87 -4.12
CA ALA A 152 12.93 -16.05 -4.46
C ALA A 152 12.97 -17.11 -3.36
N PHE A 153 14.13 -17.31 -2.75
CA PHE A 153 14.28 -18.23 -1.63
C PHE A 153 13.58 -17.68 -0.37
N ALA A 154 13.66 -16.39 -0.12
CA ALA A 154 13.00 -15.77 1.02
C ALA A 154 11.48 -15.99 1.00
N LYS A 155 10.83 -15.95 -0.16
CA LYS A 155 9.38 -16.19 -0.33
C LYS A 155 8.93 -17.60 0.07
N MET A 156 9.80 -18.62 -0.06
CA MET A 156 9.45 -20.01 0.26
C MET A 156 9.12 -20.26 1.74
N PHE A 157 9.46 -19.32 2.60
CA PHE A 157 9.21 -19.42 4.04
C PHE A 157 7.96 -18.66 4.50
N VAL A 158 7.36 -17.86 3.64
CA VAL A 158 6.11 -17.16 3.95
C VAL A 158 4.94 -18.11 3.74
N GLU A 159 4.13 -18.26 4.76
CA GLU A 159 2.91 -19.05 4.76
C GLU A 159 1.72 -18.10 4.95
N THR A 160 0.63 -18.31 4.21
CA THR A 160 -0.57 -17.48 4.29
C THR A 160 -1.80 -18.34 4.50
N GLU A 161 -2.73 -17.86 5.31
CA GLU A 161 -4.02 -18.49 5.58
C GLU A 161 -5.13 -17.45 5.51
N TYR A 162 -6.26 -17.81 4.92
CA TYR A 162 -7.47 -16.98 4.93
C TYR A 162 -8.38 -17.42 6.06
N LEU A 163 -8.62 -16.51 7.00
CA LEU A 163 -9.52 -16.69 8.12
C LEU A 163 -10.90 -16.12 7.76
N ALA A 164 -11.80 -16.98 7.29
CA ALA A 164 -13.12 -16.56 6.78
C ALA A 164 -13.99 -15.90 7.86
N GLU A 165 -13.84 -16.28 9.13
CA GLU A 165 -14.56 -15.69 10.26
C GLU A 165 -14.28 -14.19 10.42
N PHE A 166 -13.05 -13.77 10.10
CA PHE A 166 -12.59 -12.37 10.23
C PHE A 166 -12.48 -11.66 8.90
N GLY A 167 -12.68 -12.37 7.78
CA GLY A 167 -12.43 -11.81 6.46
C GLY A 167 -10.96 -11.37 6.25
N ALA A 168 -10.04 -12.02 6.94
CA ALA A 168 -8.63 -11.63 7.02
C ALA A 168 -7.71 -12.67 6.39
N ILE A 169 -6.64 -12.20 5.77
CA ILE A 169 -5.49 -13.02 5.41
C ILE A 169 -4.45 -12.84 6.51
N VAL A 170 -4.03 -13.94 7.11
CA VAL A 170 -2.95 -13.98 8.08
C VAL A 170 -1.72 -14.59 7.42
N ALA A 171 -0.57 -14.04 7.69
CA ALA A 171 0.69 -14.51 7.16
C ALA A 171 1.70 -14.67 8.29
N THR A 172 2.53 -15.70 8.16
CA THR A 172 3.67 -15.93 9.04
C THR A 172 4.88 -16.37 8.24
N ARG A 173 6.02 -16.34 8.88
CA ARG A 173 7.25 -16.86 8.30
C ARG A 173 7.73 -18.06 9.08
N ARG A 174 7.87 -19.21 8.40
CA ARG A 174 8.47 -20.42 8.98
C ARG A 174 9.90 -20.13 9.42
N ARG A 175 10.16 -20.29 10.70
CA ARG A 175 11.50 -20.13 11.28
C ARG A 175 12.46 -21.20 10.79
N ARG A 176 13.68 -20.80 10.43
CA ARG A 176 14.76 -21.72 10.05
C ARG A 176 15.56 -22.18 11.27
N SER A 177 15.47 -21.42 12.36
CA SER A 177 16.08 -21.77 13.65
C SER A 177 15.23 -21.25 14.80
N PRO A 178 15.37 -21.82 16.01
CA PRO A 178 14.69 -21.30 17.20
C PRO A 178 15.07 -19.87 17.59
N ALA A 179 16.19 -19.36 17.08
CA ALA A 179 16.66 -17.99 17.36
C ALA A 179 15.98 -16.93 16.47
N GLU A 180 15.32 -17.34 15.38
CA GLU A 180 14.54 -16.40 14.57
C GLU A 180 13.24 -16.01 15.30
N PRO A 181 12.85 -14.73 15.26
CA PRO A 181 11.61 -14.30 15.89
C PRO A 181 10.39 -14.96 15.21
N GLU A 182 9.36 -15.20 15.98
CA GLU A 182 8.04 -15.52 15.45
C GLU A 182 7.37 -14.22 15.02
N ILE A 183 6.97 -14.14 13.76
CA ILE A 183 6.36 -12.94 13.19
C ILE A 183 5.04 -13.29 12.51
N TRP A 184 4.04 -12.49 12.77
CA TRP A 184 2.72 -12.59 12.17
C TRP A 184 2.33 -11.26 11.55
N ALA A 185 1.67 -11.31 10.41
CA ALA A 185 1.04 -10.17 9.77
C ALA A 185 -0.41 -10.52 9.44
N ALA A 186 -1.32 -9.59 9.64
CA ALA A 186 -2.72 -9.73 9.25
C ALA A 186 -3.09 -8.64 8.24
N HIS A 187 -3.90 -9.01 7.25
CA HIS A 187 -4.43 -8.08 6.26
C HIS A 187 -5.92 -8.31 6.08
N PHE A 188 -6.71 -7.27 6.25
CA PHE A 188 -8.15 -7.30 6.07
C PHE A 188 -8.68 -6.00 5.50
N THR A 189 -9.89 -6.03 5.00
CA THR A 189 -10.59 -4.85 4.48
C THR A 189 -11.93 -4.70 5.17
N VAL A 190 -12.29 -3.44 5.46
CA VAL A 190 -13.59 -3.08 6.01
C VAL A 190 -14.25 -2.11 5.05
N SER A 191 -15.52 -2.33 4.71
CA SER A 191 -16.32 -1.41 3.93
C SER A 191 -17.15 -0.54 4.86
N GLU A 192 -17.07 0.77 4.71
CA GLU A 192 -17.89 1.75 5.40
C GLU A 192 -18.88 2.38 4.41
N GLY A 193 -20.14 2.50 4.80
CA GLY A 193 -21.22 3.05 3.99
C GLY A 193 -21.97 1.97 3.19
N GLU A 194 -23.24 2.22 2.94
CA GLU A 194 -24.11 1.50 2.00
C GLU A 194 -24.13 2.19 0.62
#